data_87fc408ea43218596cc1fdc927b04cd4
#
_entry.id   87fc408ea43218596cc1fdc927b04cd4
#
_cell.length_a   1.000
_cell.length_b   1.000
_cell.length_c   1.000
_cell.angle_alpha   90.00
_cell.angle_beta   90.00
_cell.angle_gamma   90.00
#
_symmetry.space_group_name_H-M   'P 1'
#
loop_
_entity.id
_entity.type
_entity.pdbx_description
1 polymer ?
#
loop_
_entity_poly.entity_id
_entity_poly.type
_entity_poly.pdbx_seq_one_letter_code
_entity_poly.pdbx_strand_id
1 'polypeptide(L)'
;MAYSHLGHDCELGDSVVIVNSAELAGHVIVEDRAFISGLVGVHQFVRIGRHAMIGGLAGVNQDVLPFSTVEGNRARFLSVNAIGLKRANFKPDVRAAIKKALKIITRSDLNTQQALEKIAAEVSTFEEIRYLVDFIKNSSRGVTK
;
A
#
# COMPACT_ATOMS: atom_id res chain seq x y z
N MET A 1 -6.06 -17.52 -4.69
CA MET A 1 -5.66 -18.68 -5.54
C MET A 1 -5.31 -19.85 -4.64
N ALA A 2 -4.82 -20.95 -5.23
CA ALA A 2 -4.61 -22.20 -4.47
C ALA A 2 -3.73 -22.02 -3.23
N TYR A 3 -4.12 -22.72 -2.16
CA TYR A 3 -3.41 -22.74 -0.88
C TYR A 3 -3.22 -21.37 -0.21
N SER A 4 -3.90 -20.33 -0.66
CA SER A 4 -3.92 -19.07 0.07
C SER A 4 -4.82 -19.19 1.30
N HIS A 5 -4.47 -18.44 2.35
CA HIS A 5 -5.21 -18.47 3.61
C HIS A 5 -5.52 -17.05 4.11
N LEU A 6 -6.73 -16.88 4.59
CA LEU A 6 -7.16 -15.68 5.31
C LEU A 6 -7.42 -16.05 6.76
N GLY A 7 -6.71 -15.42 7.66
CA GLY A 7 -6.96 -15.54 9.09
C GLY A 7 -8.34 -15.02 9.48
N HIS A 8 -8.71 -15.21 10.74
CA HIS A 8 -10.00 -14.77 11.24
C HIS A 8 -10.15 -13.24 11.14
N ASP A 9 -11.38 -12.79 10.89
CA ASP A 9 -11.73 -11.36 10.84
C ASP A 9 -10.96 -10.52 9.81
N CYS A 10 -10.45 -11.15 8.74
CA CYS A 10 -9.89 -10.40 7.62
C CYS A 10 -10.99 -9.73 6.80
N GLU A 11 -10.70 -8.53 6.31
CA GLU A 11 -11.60 -7.78 5.43
C GLU A 11 -10.93 -7.60 4.07
N LEU A 12 -11.65 -7.94 3.00
CA LEU A 12 -11.18 -7.77 1.62
C LEU A 12 -12.08 -6.79 0.88
N GLY A 13 -11.49 -5.80 0.23
CA GLY A 13 -12.18 -4.91 -0.68
C GLY A 13 -12.49 -5.57 -2.02
N ASP A 14 -12.90 -4.74 -2.98
CA ASP A 14 -13.27 -5.20 -4.32
C ASP A 14 -12.05 -5.45 -5.20
N SER A 15 -12.16 -6.48 -6.05
CA SER A 15 -11.14 -6.80 -7.05
C SER A 15 -9.73 -7.05 -6.48
N VAL A 16 -9.65 -7.53 -5.25
CA VAL A 16 -8.39 -7.94 -4.62
C VAL A 16 -7.92 -9.24 -5.25
N VAL A 17 -6.63 -9.34 -5.52
CA VAL A 17 -6.00 -10.57 -6.03
C VAL A 17 -5.05 -11.12 -4.96
N ILE A 18 -5.24 -12.38 -4.59
CA ILE A 18 -4.37 -13.09 -3.67
C ILE A 18 -3.86 -14.34 -4.39
N VAL A 19 -2.56 -14.36 -4.62
CA VAL A 19 -1.91 -15.43 -5.40
C VAL A 19 -1.61 -16.64 -4.50
N ASN A 20 -1.14 -17.71 -5.10
CA ASN A 20 -0.94 -19.00 -4.44
C ASN A 20 -0.11 -18.89 -3.16
N SER A 21 -0.56 -19.60 -2.13
CA SER A 21 0.17 -19.76 -0.86
C SER A 21 0.47 -18.44 -0.13
N ALA A 22 -0.26 -17.38 -0.40
CA ALA A 22 -0.19 -16.17 0.41
C ALA A 22 -0.97 -16.38 1.71
N GLU A 23 -0.39 -15.97 2.82
CA GLU A 23 -0.92 -16.18 4.17
C GLU A 23 -1.18 -14.84 4.86
N LEU A 24 -2.43 -14.55 5.14
CA LEU A 24 -2.83 -13.36 5.88
C LEU A 24 -3.25 -13.75 7.30
N ALA A 25 -2.60 -13.19 8.30
CA ALA A 25 -2.96 -13.42 9.69
C ALA A 25 -4.27 -12.70 10.06
N GLY A 26 -4.72 -12.83 11.29
CA GLY A 26 -6.00 -12.27 11.72
C GLY A 26 -6.11 -10.74 11.60
N HIS A 27 -7.32 -10.26 11.37
CA HIS A 27 -7.66 -8.83 11.32
C HIS A 27 -6.89 -8.02 10.24
N VAL A 28 -6.37 -8.66 9.20
CA VAL A 28 -5.76 -7.94 8.08
C VAL A 28 -6.85 -7.31 7.21
N ILE A 29 -6.68 -6.04 6.87
CA ILE A 29 -7.57 -5.30 5.99
C ILE A 29 -6.85 -5.10 4.65
N VAL A 30 -7.46 -5.58 3.57
CA VAL A 30 -6.95 -5.40 2.21
C VAL A 30 -7.94 -4.54 1.45
N GLU A 31 -7.50 -3.37 1.05
CA GLU A 31 -8.37 -2.43 0.34
C GLU A 31 -8.44 -2.75 -1.16
N ASP A 32 -9.33 -2.04 -1.88
CA ASP A 32 -9.69 -2.34 -3.26
C ASP A 32 -8.47 -2.45 -4.20
N ARG A 33 -8.55 -3.44 -5.09
CA ARG A 33 -7.58 -3.64 -6.18
C ARG A 33 -6.13 -3.85 -5.73
N ALA A 34 -5.91 -4.19 -4.47
CA ALA A 34 -4.59 -4.61 -4.02
C ALA A 34 -4.23 -5.97 -4.62
N PHE A 35 -2.96 -6.17 -4.90
CA PHE A 35 -2.43 -7.41 -5.46
C PHE A 35 -1.38 -7.99 -4.52
N ILE A 36 -1.65 -9.18 -3.99
CA ILE A 36 -0.76 -9.89 -3.09
C ILE A 36 -0.19 -11.10 -3.83
N SER A 37 1.10 -11.05 -4.12
CA SER A 37 1.79 -12.08 -4.88
C SER A 37 1.93 -13.38 -4.09
N GLY A 38 2.45 -14.42 -4.75
CA GLY A 38 2.59 -15.74 -4.15
C GLY A 38 3.57 -15.78 -2.97
N LEU A 39 3.27 -16.66 -2.02
CA LEU A 39 4.14 -16.92 -0.86
C LEU A 39 4.41 -15.69 0.01
N VAL A 40 3.51 -14.73 0.00
CA VAL A 40 3.56 -13.55 0.86
C VAL A 40 2.99 -13.89 2.23
N GLY A 41 3.68 -13.45 3.29
CA GLY A 41 3.15 -13.49 4.65
C GLY A 41 2.79 -12.10 5.14
N VAL A 42 1.59 -11.92 5.68
CA VAL A 42 1.11 -10.63 6.21
C VAL A 42 0.79 -10.78 7.69
N HIS A 43 1.44 -9.95 8.50
CA HIS A 43 1.27 -9.93 9.96
C HIS A 43 -0.14 -9.45 10.33
N GLN A 44 -0.63 -9.90 11.51
CA GLN A 44 -1.95 -9.52 12.02
C GLN A 44 -2.10 -7.99 12.12
N PHE A 45 -3.32 -7.51 11.92
CA PHE A 45 -3.73 -6.10 11.99
C PHE A 45 -3.13 -5.18 10.92
N VAL A 46 -2.37 -5.68 9.97
CA VAL A 46 -1.83 -4.87 8.87
C VAL A 46 -2.96 -4.42 7.94
N ARG A 47 -2.87 -3.17 7.49
CA ARG A 47 -3.71 -2.64 6.40
C ARG A 47 -2.90 -2.53 5.12
N ILE A 48 -3.48 -3.03 4.04
CA ILE A 48 -2.90 -2.94 2.69
C ILE A 48 -3.76 -1.98 1.88
N GLY A 49 -3.19 -0.86 1.47
CA GLY A 49 -3.92 0.21 0.80
C GLY A 49 -4.35 -0.12 -0.63
N ARG A 50 -5.29 0.67 -1.15
CA ARG A 50 -5.81 0.50 -2.51
C ARG A 50 -4.69 0.49 -3.55
N HIS A 51 -4.81 -0.36 -4.55
CA HIS A 51 -3.85 -0.50 -5.64
C HIS A 51 -2.42 -0.81 -5.21
N ALA A 52 -2.20 -1.24 -3.97
CA ALA A 52 -0.89 -1.68 -3.54
C ALA A 52 -0.52 -3.00 -4.22
N MET A 53 0.77 -3.16 -4.52
CA MET A 53 1.34 -4.39 -5.09
C MET A 53 2.38 -4.94 -4.13
N ILE A 54 2.18 -6.16 -3.67
CA ILE A 54 3.14 -6.83 -2.78
C ILE A 54 3.86 -7.91 -3.58
N GLY A 55 5.17 -7.75 -3.71
CA GLY A 55 6.02 -8.69 -4.44
C GLY A 55 6.07 -10.08 -3.80
N GLY A 56 6.32 -11.10 -4.61
CA GLY A 56 6.40 -12.48 -4.13
C GLY A 56 7.43 -12.69 -3.03
N LEU A 57 7.14 -13.60 -2.10
CA LEU A 57 8.01 -13.93 -0.97
C LEU A 57 8.15 -12.82 0.07
N ALA A 58 7.41 -11.73 -0.03
CA ALA A 58 7.49 -10.64 0.92
C ALA A 58 6.95 -11.02 2.30
N GLY A 59 7.57 -10.45 3.33
CA GLY A 59 7.09 -10.51 4.71
C GLY A 59 6.62 -9.12 5.16
N VAL A 60 5.33 -8.95 5.31
CA VAL A 60 4.71 -7.64 5.60
C VAL A 60 4.35 -7.53 7.06
N ASN A 61 4.95 -6.58 7.77
CA ASN A 61 4.70 -6.36 9.20
C ASN A 61 4.24 -4.94 9.54
N GLN A 62 4.19 -4.05 8.57
CA GLN A 62 3.65 -2.70 8.70
C GLN A 62 2.63 -2.43 7.61
N ASP A 63 1.83 -1.37 7.76
CA ASP A 63 0.83 -1.01 6.78
C ASP A 63 1.48 -0.68 5.43
N VAL A 64 0.88 -1.15 4.36
CA VAL A 64 1.38 -0.93 3.00
C VAL A 64 0.67 0.27 2.40
N LEU A 65 1.45 1.28 2.03
CA LEU A 65 0.93 2.51 1.45
C LEU A 65 0.09 2.24 0.20
N PRO A 66 -1.05 2.91 0.05
CA PRO A 66 -1.81 2.86 -1.20
C PRO A 66 -0.93 3.20 -2.40
N PHE A 67 -1.24 2.61 -3.53
CA PHE A 67 -0.58 2.89 -4.82
C PHE A 67 0.90 2.51 -4.90
N SER A 68 1.41 1.83 -3.89
CA SER A 68 2.83 1.48 -3.81
C SER A 68 3.11 0.04 -4.21
N THR A 69 4.34 -0.21 -4.61
CA THR A 69 4.90 -1.56 -4.73
C THR A 69 5.90 -1.76 -3.60
N VAL A 70 5.74 -2.86 -2.87
CA VAL A 70 6.66 -3.27 -1.81
C VAL A 70 7.21 -4.65 -2.09
N GLU A 71 8.41 -4.94 -1.59
CA GLU A 71 9.04 -6.25 -1.72
C GLU A 71 9.96 -6.55 -0.55
N GLY A 72 10.35 -7.79 -0.44
CA GLY A 72 11.33 -8.25 0.53
C GLY A 72 10.74 -8.72 1.86
N ASN A 73 11.56 -9.32 2.67
CA ASN A 73 11.24 -9.74 4.02
C ASN A 73 12.33 -9.18 4.98
N ARG A 74 12.00 -8.19 5.73
CA ARG A 74 10.73 -7.45 5.86
C ARG A 74 10.50 -6.55 4.64
N ALA A 75 9.23 -6.41 4.27
CA ALA A 75 8.85 -5.63 3.11
C ALA A 75 9.28 -4.16 3.21
N ARG A 76 9.79 -3.63 2.10
CA ARG A 76 10.20 -2.24 1.96
C ARG A 76 9.58 -1.63 0.71
N PHE A 77 9.37 -0.33 0.76
CA PHE A 77 8.90 0.42 -0.40
C PHE A 77 9.91 0.32 -1.56
N LEU A 78 9.43 -0.08 -2.71
CA LEU A 78 10.23 -0.14 -3.94
C LEU A 78 9.94 1.06 -4.84
N SER A 79 8.67 1.28 -5.16
CA SER A 79 8.23 2.30 -6.10
C SER A 79 6.73 2.55 -6.01
N VAL A 80 6.25 3.56 -6.74
CA VAL A 80 4.83 3.65 -7.08
C VAL A 80 4.45 2.45 -7.96
N ASN A 81 3.23 1.94 -7.79
CA ASN A 81 2.69 0.88 -8.66
C ASN A 81 2.27 1.47 -10.01
N ALA A 82 3.25 1.89 -10.81
CA ALA A 82 3.02 2.59 -12.07
C ALA A 82 2.19 1.78 -13.06
N ILE A 83 2.47 0.48 -13.18
CA ILE A 83 1.76 -0.42 -14.10
C ILE A 83 0.30 -0.56 -13.68
N GLY A 84 0.04 -0.80 -12.40
CA GLY A 84 -1.31 -0.94 -11.87
C GLY A 84 -2.15 0.33 -12.05
N LEU A 85 -1.58 1.48 -11.77
CA LEU A 85 -2.27 2.77 -11.94
C LEU A 85 -2.58 3.06 -13.41
N LYS A 86 -1.65 2.77 -14.31
CA LYS A 86 -1.87 2.94 -15.75
C LYS A 86 -2.97 2.00 -16.27
N ARG A 87 -2.95 0.75 -15.85
CA ARG A 87 -4.00 -0.23 -16.21
C ARG A 87 -5.38 0.15 -15.67
N ALA A 88 -5.44 0.83 -14.54
CA ALA A 88 -6.67 1.32 -13.94
C ALA A 88 -7.13 2.67 -14.52
N ASN A 89 -6.48 3.16 -15.57
CA ASN A 89 -6.79 4.39 -16.28
C ASN A 89 -6.67 5.67 -15.42
N PHE A 90 -5.77 5.69 -14.46
CA PHE A 90 -5.45 6.92 -13.73
C PHE A 90 -4.86 7.95 -14.68
N LYS A 91 -5.35 9.19 -14.59
CA LYS A 91 -4.85 10.29 -15.42
C LYS A 91 -3.38 10.57 -15.14
N PRO A 92 -2.59 11.02 -16.14
CA PRO A 92 -1.15 11.29 -15.96
C PRO A 92 -0.82 12.26 -14.84
N ASP A 93 -1.60 13.31 -14.66
CA ASP A 93 -1.40 14.30 -13.59
C ASP A 93 -1.66 13.70 -12.20
N VAL A 94 -2.66 12.86 -12.06
CA VAL A 94 -2.95 12.13 -10.81
C VAL A 94 -1.82 11.16 -10.48
N ARG A 95 -1.35 10.41 -11.48
CA ARG A 95 -0.21 9.47 -11.29
C ARG A 95 1.06 10.20 -10.86
N ALA A 96 1.33 11.37 -11.46
CA ALA A 96 2.48 12.19 -11.09
C ALA A 96 2.37 12.71 -9.65
N ALA A 97 1.19 13.15 -9.24
CA ALA A 97 0.93 13.59 -7.86
C ALA A 97 1.13 12.46 -6.85
N ILE A 98 0.61 11.27 -7.13
CA ILE A 98 0.78 10.08 -6.29
C ILE A 98 2.26 9.74 -6.15
N LYS A 99 3.00 9.69 -7.25
CA LYS A 99 4.44 9.40 -7.25
C LYS A 99 5.21 10.41 -6.40
N LYS A 100 4.90 11.69 -6.54
CA LYS A 100 5.52 12.76 -5.76
C LYS A 100 5.23 12.61 -4.26
N ALA A 101 3.97 12.34 -3.90
CA ALA A 101 3.57 12.15 -2.51
C ALA A 101 4.28 10.94 -1.88
N LEU A 102 4.31 9.80 -2.55
CA LEU A 102 5.00 8.60 -2.07
C LEU A 102 6.50 8.83 -1.90
N LYS A 103 7.12 9.58 -2.81
CA LYS A 103 8.53 9.94 -2.70
C LYS A 103 8.80 10.81 -1.47
N ILE A 104 7.94 11.76 -1.17
CA ILE A 104 8.06 12.61 0.03
C ILE A 104 7.99 11.75 1.30
N ILE A 105 7.04 10.81 1.37
CA ILE A 105 6.83 9.96 2.54
C ILE A 105 7.99 9.00 2.76
N THR A 106 8.50 8.38 1.70
CA THR A 106 9.40 7.22 1.80
C THR A 106 10.88 7.55 1.69
N ARG A 107 11.25 8.65 1.06
CA ARG A 107 12.65 9.00 0.75
C ARG A 107 13.14 10.31 1.38
N SER A 108 12.32 10.96 2.16
CA SER A 108 12.72 12.19 2.84
C SER A 108 13.18 11.89 4.26
N ASP A 109 14.02 12.76 4.82
CA ASP A 109 14.43 12.71 6.23
C ASP A 109 13.38 13.32 7.16
N LEU A 110 12.19 13.57 6.64
CA LEU A 110 11.09 14.16 7.38
C LEU A 110 10.38 13.10 8.23
N ASN A 111 9.93 13.50 9.41
CA ASN A 111 8.99 12.66 10.16
C ASN A 111 7.62 12.66 9.48
N THR A 112 6.70 11.84 9.97
CA THR A 112 5.37 11.68 9.36
C THR A 112 4.63 13.01 9.26
N GLN A 113 4.60 13.80 10.31
CA GLN A 113 3.91 15.10 10.33
C GLN A 113 4.51 16.07 9.32
N GLN A 114 5.82 16.17 9.28
CA GLN A 114 6.53 17.03 8.33
C GLN A 114 6.29 16.58 6.89
N ALA A 115 6.28 15.27 6.63
CA ALA A 115 5.97 14.72 5.30
C ALA A 115 4.54 15.08 4.87
N LEU A 116 3.56 14.96 5.75
CA LEU A 116 2.18 15.33 5.46
C LEU A 116 2.03 16.83 5.21
N GLU A 117 2.70 17.67 5.96
CA GLU A 117 2.73 19.13 5.74
C GLU A 117 3.33 19.48 4.37
N LYS A 118 4.42 18.81 3.99
CA LYS A 118 5.06 19.00 2.69
C LYS A 118 4.17 18.56 1.55
N ILE A 119 3.45 17.47 1.69
CA ILE A 119 2.46 17.03 0.71
C ILE A 119 1.37 18.07 0.54
N ALA A 120 0.84 18.60 1.64
CA ALA A 120 -0.19 19.63 1.61
C ALA A 120 0.29 20.91 0.90
N ALA A 121 1.55 21.26 1.04
CA ALA A 121 2.14 22.47 0.44
C ALA A 121 2.52 22.29 -1.04
N GLU A 122 3.00 21.10 -1.44
CA GLU A 122 3.66 20.90 -2.73
C GLU A 122 2.93 19.98 -3.70
N VAL A 123 2.00 19.15 -3.24
CA VAL A 123 1.31 18.16 -4.07
C VAL A 123 -0.11 18.63 -4.35
N SER A 124 -0.52 18.55 -5.63
CA SER A 124 -1.89 18.91 -6.04
C SER A 124 -2.92 18.07 -5.28
N THR A 125 -3.99 18.73 -4.84
CA THR A 125 -5.04 18.09 -4.03
C THR A 125 -6.03 17.33 -4.91
N PHE A 126 -5.77 16.06 -5.13
CA PHE A 126 -6.70 15.11 -5.73
C PHE A 126 -7.34 14.25 -4.64
N GLU A 127 -8.45 13.60 -4.95
CA GLU A 127 -9.10 12.66 -4.02
C GLU A 127 -8.12 11.56 -3.57
N GLU A 128 -7.30 11.06 -4.48
CA GLU A 128 -6.31 10.01 -4.21
C GLU A 128 -5.26 10.48 -3.20
N ILE A 129 -4.88 11.75 -3.25
CA ILE A 129 -3.92 12.32 -2.30
C ILE A 129 -4.57 12.49 -0.93
N ARG A 130 -5.81 12.95 -0.85
CA ARG A 130 -6.56 13.02 0.41
C ARG A 130 -6.68 11.63 1.05
N TYR A 131 -7.04 10.64 0.25
CA TYR A 131 -7.13 9.26 0.72
C TYR A 131 -5.78 8.74 1.24
N LEU A 132 -4.68 8.98 0.51
CA LEU A 132 -3.33 8.60 0.94
C LEU A 132 -2.95 9.24 2.28
N VAL A 133 -3.21 10.52 2.43
CA VAL A 133 -2.96 11.27 3.68
C VAL A 133 -3.77 10.68 4.83
N ASP A 134 -5.06 10.42 4.62
CA ASP A 134 -5.93 9.82 5.64
C ASP A 134 -5.47 8.40 6.02
N PHE A 135 -5.03 7.62 5.05
CA PHE A 135 -4.48 6.29 5.30
C PHE A 135 -3.29 6.37 6.26
N ILE A 136 -2.37 7.30 6.03
CA ILE A 136 -1.18 7.48 6.87
C ILE A 136 -1.57 7.94 8.28
N LYS A 137 -2.47 8.92 8.38
CA LYS A 137 -2.95 9.42 9.68
C LYS A 137 -3.61 8.34 10.52
N ASN A 138 -4.28 7.39 9.91
CA ASN A 138 -5.01 6.32 10.59
C ASN A 138 -4.17 5.05 10.79
N SER A 139 -2.92 5.05 10.39
CA SER A 139 -2.03 3.90 10.58
C SER A 139 -1.53 3.83 12.02
N SER A 140 -1.85 2.75 12.71
CA SER A 140 -1.37 2.51 14.08
C SER A 140 -0.05 1.74 14.12
N ARG A 141 0.27 0.99 13.06
CA ARG A 141 1.49 0.17 12.98
C ARG A 141 2.66 0.87 12.33
N GLY A 142 2.45 2.05 11.77
CA GLY A 142 3.41 2.68 10.87
C GLY A 142 3.30 2.12 9.45
N VAL A 143 3.86 2.83 8.50
CA VAL A 143 3.81 2.48 7.08
C VAL A 143 5.16 1.97 6.59
N THR A 144 5.11 1.06 5.63
CA THR A 144 6.30 0.50 4.98
C THR A 144 7.00 1.57 4.14
N LYS A 145 8.26 1.84 4.48
CA LYS A 145 9.10 2.82 3.77
C LYS A 145 10.25 2.17 3.02
#